data_e550ee337aaea02cacc9c84ce8718d3c
#
_entry.id   e550ee337aaea02cacc9c84ce8718d3c
#
_cell.length_a   1.000
_cell.length_b   1.000
_cell.length_c   1.000
_cell.angle_alpha   90.00
_cell.angle_beta   90.00
_cell.angle_gamma   90.00
#
_symmetry.space_group_name_H-M   'P 1'
#
loop_
_entity.id
_entity.type
_entity.pdbx_description
1 polymer ?
#
loop_
_entity_poly.entity_id
_entity_poly.type
_entity_poly.pdbx_seq_one_letter_code
_entity_poly.pdbx_strand_id
1 'polypeptide(L)'
;MSNLVKQDDFKAVESRMKELLPADTLKREISFAMQLINSSTGLQNCSKESLQKAVYNIALTGLSLNPVLKYAYLVPRWSRDGSQAVLEPSYQGLIKLLTDTGSIVAISANIVYEGDTFDVNYGTSAEIIHKPKFKSKVIQCVYAVAVLKGENYKQFEVMTLDEINEIMAKSEGHKAFTAGKTKSSIWNDHFGEMAKKTVIKRLFKYLPKTDKFEKTAQSIALLDEDYIISDGQIDYLVSLIENTGYDDDTKQILIN
;
A
#
# COMPACT_ATOMS: atom_id res chain seq x y z
N MET A 1 24.01 -14.10 -17.11
CA MET A 1 24.66 -14.04 -15.78
C MET A 1 23.66 -13.41 -14.84
N SER A 2 23.22 -14.09 -13.79
CA SER A 2 22.28 -13.50 -12.83
C SER A 2 23.00 -12.37 -12.06
N ASN A 3 22.50 -11.14 -12.17
CA ASN A 3 22.95 -10.01 -11.34
C ASN A 3 22.45 -10.22 -9.91
N LEU A 4 23.10 -11.11 -9.15
CA LEU A 4 22.81 -11.25 -7.73
C LEU A 4 23.16 -9.95 -7.02
N VAL A 5 22.17 -9.35 -6.38
CA VAL A 5 22.36 -8.16 -5.58
C VAL A 5 23.19 -8.51 -4.34
N LYS A 6 24.24 -7.73 -4.09
CA LYS A 6 25.18 -7.93 -2.99
C LYS A 6 24.88 -6.94 -1.87
N GLN A 7 25.32 -7.26 -0.66
CA GLN A 7 25.16 -6.35 0.50
C GLN A 7 25.81 -4.98 0.25
N ASP A 8 26.92 -4.95 -0.48
CA ASP A 8 27.59 -3.70 -0.83
C ASP A 8 26.72 -2.73 -1.63
N ASP A 9 25.73 -3.25 -2.35
CA ASP A 9 24.78 -2.43 -3.10
C ASP A 9 23.86 -1.60 -2.21
N PHE A 10 23.73 -1.97 -0.94
CA PHE A 10 22.88 -1.29 0.05
C PHE A 10 23.67 -0.44 1.07
N LYS A 11 25.00 -0.37 1.01
CA LYS A 11 25.81 0.37 1.99
C LYS A 11 25.37 1.83 2.18
N ALA A 12 25.07 2.53 1.09
CA ALA A 12 24.61 3.92 1.15
C ALA A 12 23.24 4.04 1.84
N VAL A 13 22.33 3.07 1.57
CA VAL A 13 21.01 3.00 2.19
C VAL A 13 21.11 2.61 3.66
N GLU A 14 21.95 1.63 3.99
CA GLU A 14 22.22 1.23 5.38
C GLU A 14 22.66 2.43 6.24
N SER A 15 23.56 3.28 5.71
CA SER A 15 24.01 4.47 6.44
C SER A 15 22.87 5.41 6.80
N ARG A 16 21.94 5.64 5.89
CA ARG A 16 20.74 6.48 6.12
C ARG A 16 19.73 5.81 7.04
N MET A 17 19.53 4.49 6.90
CA MET A 17 18.59 3.74 7.72
C MET A 17 19.03 3.60 9.18
N LYS A 18 20.34 3.69 9.48
CA LYS A 18 20.89 3.69 10.85
C LYS A 18 20.35 4.80 11.74
N GLU A 19 19.95 5.92 11.15
CA GLU A 19 19.34 7.04 11.88
C GLU A 19 17.89 6.76 12.25
N LEU A 20 17.23 5.83 11.56
CA LEU A 20 15.80 5.55 11.69
C LEU A 20 15.50 4.23 12.40
N LEU A 21 16.41 3.25 12.34
CA LEU A 21 16.19 1.90 12.85
C LEU A 21 17.32 1.44 13.81
N PRO A 22 16.98 0.68 14.86
CA PRO A 22 17.96 -0.02 15.67
C PRO A 22 18.83 -0.97 14.82
N ALA A 23 20.11 -1.11 15.16
CA ALA A 23 21.10 -1.85 14.37
C ALA A 23 20.67 -3.31 14.03
N ASP A 24 20.07 -4.02 14.99
CA ASP A 24 19.61 -5.40 14.79
C ASP A 24 18.40 -5.48 13.85
N THR A 25 17.50 -4.51 13.94
CA THR A 25 16.35 -4.41 13.02
C THR A 25 16.84 -4.11 11.62
N LEU A 26 17.74 -3.16 11.46
CA LEU A 26 18.34 -2.80 10.17
C LEU A 26 18.98 -4.02 9.49
N LYS A 27 19.83 -4.78 10.21
CA LYS A 27 20.49 -5.98 9.66
C LYS A 27 19.46 -7.02 9.18
N ARG A 28 18.40 -7.24 9.95
CA ARG A 28 17.34 -8.17 9.58
C ARG A 28 16.58 -7.72 8.33
N GLU A 29 16.18 -6.44 8.26
CA GLU A 29 15.43 -5.92 7.11
C GLU A 29 16.26 -5.95 5.82
N ILE A 30 17.55 -5.60 5.88
CA ILE A 30 18.46 -5.75 4.74
C ILE A 30 18.57 -7.22 4.32
N SER A 31 18.68 -8.16 5.26
CA SER A 31 18.75 -9.59 4.96
C SER A 31 17.47 -10.09 4.28
N PHE A 32 16.30 -9.68 4.75
CA PHE A 32 15.02 -10.01 4.12
C PHE A 32 14.92 -9.40 2.71
N ALA A 33 15.31 -8.15 2.55
CA ALA A 33 15.33 -7.50 1.24
C ALA A 33 16.20 -8.26 0.25
N MET A 34 17.44 -8.60 0.63
CA MET A 34 18.36 -9.37 -0.21
C MET A 34 17.80 -10.74 -0.59
N GLN A 35 17.21 -11.45 0.38
CA GLN A 35 16.59 -12.76 0.13
C GLN A 35 15.45 -12.65 -0.89
N LEU A 36 14.57 -11.67 -0.73
CA LEU A 36 13.43 -11.45 -1.63
C LEU A 36 13.90 -11.06 -3.03
N ILE A 37 14.85 -10.14 -3.14
CA ILE A 37 15.39 -9.68 -4.42
C ILE A 37 16.07 -10.83 -5.16
N ASN A 38 16.92 -11.60 -4.47
CA ASN A 38 17.65 -12.71 -5.08
C ASN A 38 16.75 -13.91 -5.44
N SER A 39 15.57 -14.04 -4.83
CA SER A 39 14.59 -15.09 -5.16
C SER A 39 13.62 -14.70 -6.28
N SER A 40 13.59 -13.45 -6.71
CA SER A 40 12.62 -12.92 -7.69
C SER A 40 13.32 -12.36 -8.93
N THR A 41 13.16 -13.03 -10.08
CA THR A 41 13.69 -12.52 -11.36
C THR A 41 13.11 -11.14 -11.74
N GLY A 42 11.85 -10.87 -11.36
CA GLY A 42 11.23 -9.57 -11.57
C GLY A 42 11.94 -8.46 -10.80
N LEU A 43 12.29 -8.70 -9.53
CA LEU A 43 13.03 -7.73 -8.71
C LEU A 43 14.50 -7.59 -9.17
N GLN A 44 15.14 -8.67 -9.61
CA GLN A 44 16.50 -8.60 -10.15
C GLN A 44 16.62 -7.74 -11.40
N ASN A 45 15.52 -7.58 -12.15
CA ASN A 45 15.46 -6.75 -13.35
C ASN A 45 15.11 -5.27 -13.04
N CYS A 46 14.82 -4.94 -11.77
CA CYS A 46 14.56 -3.56 -11.38
C CYS A 46 15.85 -2.73 -11.32
N SER A 47 15.70 -1.41 -11.48
CA SER A 47 16.84 -0.49 -11.33
C SER A 47 17.38 -0.55 -9.90
N LYS A 48 18.69 -0.39 -9.76
CA LYS A 48 19.37 -0.41 -8.45
C LYS A 48 18.85 0.70 -7.54
N GLU A 49 18.60 1.87 -8.10
CA GLU A 49 18.07 3.03 -7.41
C GLU A 49 16.68 2.75 -6.84
N SER A 50 15.80 2.11 -7.62
CA SER A 50 14.46 1.75 -7.15
C SER A 50 14.48 0.71 -6.05
N LEU A 51 15.37 -0.28 -6.13
CA LEU A 51 15.57 -1.26 -5.08
C LEU A 51 16.03 -0.58 -3.78
N GLN A 52 17.00 0.32 -3.88
CA GLN A 52 17.50 1.09 -2.74
C GLN A 52 16.39 1.95 -2.12
N LYS A 53 15.62 2.67 -2.95
CA LYS A 53 14.48 3.49 -2.52
C LYS A 53 13.41 2.65 -1.82
N ALA A 54 13.04 1.51 -2.40
CA ALA A 54 12.03 0.61 -1.82
C ALA A 54 12.49 0.05 -0.46
N VAL A 55 13.77 -0.32 -0.32
CA VAL A 55 14.34 -0.78 0.95
C VAL A 55 14.41 0.36 1.98
N TYR A 56 14.78 1.58 1.58
CA TYR A 56 14.76 2.74 2.46
C TYR A 56 13.36 3.06 3.01
N ASN A 57 12.33 2.90 2.19
CA ASN A 57 10.94 3.11 2.60
C ASN A 57 10.50 2.19 3.75
N ILE A 58 11.16 1.04 3.96
CA ILE A 58 10.92 0.19 5.13
C ILE A 58 11.22 0.95 6.43
N ALA A 59 12.37 1.65 6.46
CA ALA A 59 12.75 2.43 7.63
C ALA A 59 11.82 3.64 7.86
N LEU A 60 11.42 4.31 6.80
CA LEU A 60 10.50 5.44 6.87
C LEU A 60 9.13 5.03 7.39
N THR A 61 8.59 3.94 6.89
CA THR A 61 7.25 3.48 7.24
C THR A 61 7.20 2.72 8.56
N GLY A 62 8.32 2.13 9.01
CA GLY A 62 8.37 1.24 10.17
C GLY A 62 7.71 -0.12 9.91
N LEU A 63 7.52 -0.49 8.64
CA LEU A 63 7.07 -1.81 8.23
C LEU A 63 8.23 -2.81 8.21
N SER A 64 7.94 -4.08 7.92
CA SER A 64 8.93 -5.15 7.83
C SER A 64 8.70 -5.99 6.59
N LEU A 65 9.79 -6.42 5.95
CA LEU A 65 9.79 -7.41 4.89
C LEU A 65 9.81 -8.86 5.40
N ASN A 66 9.70 -9.07 6.71
CA ASN A 66 9.61 -10.42 7.27
C ASN A 66 8.43 -11.18 6.64
N PRO A 67 8.67 -12.29 5.91
CA PRO A 67 7.63 -13.00 5.18
C PRO A 67 6.58 -13.64 6.11
N VAL A 68 6.92 -13.86 7.37
CA VAL A 68 5.98 -14.39 8.38
C VAL A 68 4.96 -13.33 8.79
N LEU A 69 5.39 -12.07 8.92
CA LEU A 69 4.53 -10.96 9.35
C LEU A 69 3.65 -10.45 8.21
N LYS A 70 4.11 -10.57 6.97
CA LYS A 70 3.39 -10.11 5.77
C LYS A 70 2.95 -8.63 5.82
N TYR A 71 3.76 -7.76 6.44
CA TYR A 71 3.40 -6.35 6.57
C TYR A 71 3.61 -5.55 5.30
N ALA A 72 4.62 -5.90 4.51
CA ALA A 72 4.90 -5.26 3.24
C ALA A 72 5.56 -6.23 2.25
N TYR A 73 5.50 -5.88 0.98
CA TYR A 73 6.09 -6.63 -0.12
C TYR A 73 6.97 -5.72 -0.97
N LEU A 74 8.03 -6.28 -1.57
CA LEU A 74 8.72 -5.65 -2.69
C LEU A 74 8.08 -6.15 -3.98
N VAL A 75 7.57 -5.22 -4.79
CA VAL A 75 6.84 -5.55 -6.01
C VAL A 75 7.53 -4.90 -7.21
N PRO A 76 7.90 -5.66 -8.25
CA PRO A 76 8.39 -5.07 -9.50
C PRO A 76 7.22 -4.43 -10.26
N ARG A 77 7.36 -3.17 -10.64
CA ARG A 77 6.41 -2.44 -11.49
C ARG A 77 7.11 -1.90 -12.73
N TRP A 78 6.41 -1.91 -13.83
CA TRP A 78 6.90 -1.38 -15.10
C TRP A 78 6.62 0.11 -15.18
N SER A 79 7.62 0.91 -15.53
CA SER A 79 7.50 2.33 -15.84
C SER A 79 8.16 2.64 -17.19
N ARG A 80 8.09 3.89 -17.65
CA ARG A 80 8.81 4.32 -18.87
C ARG A 80 10.32 4.10 -18.75
N ASP A 81 10.88 4.26 -17.56
CA ASP A 81 12.31 4.10 -17.26
C ASP A 81 12.72 2.64 -17.01
N GLY A 82 11.81 1.69 -17.28
CA GLY A 82 12.04 0.27 -17.09
C GLY A 82 11.39 -0.28 -15.82
N SER A 83 11.83 -1.47 -15.39
CA SER A 83 11.30 -2.13 -14.21
C SER A 83 11.79 -1.45 -12.93
N GLN A 84 10.86 -1.06 -12.06
CA GLN A 84 11.10 -0.38 -10.79
C GLN A 84 10.61 -1.23 -9.63
N ALA A 85 11.39 -1.28 -8.54
CA ALA A 85 10.97 -1.92 -7.32
C ALA A 85 10.18 -0.93 -6.44
N VAL A 86 9.03 -1.35 -5.93
CA VAL A 86 8.18 -0.55 -5.06
C VAL A 86 7.92 -1.31 -3.77
N LEU A 87 7.98 -0.61 -2.62
CA LEU A 87 7.51 -1.15 -1.35
C LEU A 87 5.98 -1.02 -1.32
N GLU A 88 5.28 -2.14 -1.21
CA GLU A 88 3.83 -2.19 -1.16
C GLU A 88 3.36 -2.69 0.21
N PRO A 89 2.80 -1.81 1.07
CA PRO A 89 2.20 -2.21 2.32
C PRO A 89 1.01 -3.15 2.10
N SER A 90 0.90 -4.20 2.91
CA SER A 90 -0.27 -5.05 2.95
C SER A 90 -1.36 -4.44 3.84
N TYR A 91 -2.57 -5.02 3.82
CA TYR A 91 -3.60 -4.61 4.78
C TYR A 91 -3.20 -4.90 6.23
N GLN A 92 -2.45 -5.96 6.49
CA GLN A 92 -1.92 -6.27 7.82
C GLN A 92 -0.88 -5.24 8.28
N GLY A 93 -0.04 -4.76 7.35
CA GLY A 93 0.88 -3.65 7.60
C GLY A 93 0.14 -2.36 7.94
N LEU A 94 -0.93 -2.05 7.22
CA LEU A 94 -1.76 -0.89 7.54
C LEU A 94 -2.40 -1.00 8.91
N ILE A 95 -2.96 -2.17 9.26
CA ILE A 95 -3.53 -2.42 10.60
C ILE A 95 -2.47 -2.21 11.68
N LYS A 96 -1.26 -2.78 11.49
CA LYS A 96 -0.14 -2.58 12.42
C LYS A 96 0.14 -1.10 12.63
N LEU A 97 0.35 -0.35 11.56
CA LEU A 97 0.67 1.07 11.64
C LEU A 97 -0.42 1.89 12.34
N LEU A 98 -1.68 1.59 12.06
CA LEU A 98 -2.83 2.24 12.68
C LEU A 98 -2.91 1.92 14.18
N THR A 99 -2.70 0.67 14.57
CA THR A 99 -2.70 0.28 15.98
C THR A 99 -1.49 0.83 16.75
N ASP A 100 -0.34 0.95 16.12
CA ASP A 100 0.87 1.53 16.72
C ASP A 100 0.70 3.04 17.04
N THR A 101 -0.26 3.73 16.44
CA THR A 101 -0.59 5.12 16.83
C THR A 101 -1.08 5.21 18.27
N GLY A 102 -1.61 4.11 18.82
CA GLY A 102 -2.18 4.04 20.16
C GLY A 102 -3.58 4.65 20.30
N SER A 103 -4.13 5.23 19.23
CA SER A 103 -5.52 5.73 19.20
C SER A 103 -6.52 4.68 18.74
N ILE A 104 -6.04 3.58 18.13
CA ILE A 104 -6.84 2.49 17.62
C ILE A 104 -6.43 1.22 18.34
N VAL A 105 -7.40 0.52 18.89
CA VAL A 105 -7.21 -0.74 19.64
C VAL A 105 -7.18 -1.93 18.71
N ALA A 106 -8.07 -1.96 17.72
CA ALA A 106 -8.19 -3.06 16.78
C ALA A 106 -8.83 -2.59 15.48
N ILE A 107 -8.47 -3.27 14.38
CA ILE A 107 -9.15 -3.15 13.10
C ILE A 107 -9.44 -4.57 12.58
N SER A 108 -10.65 -4.75 12.08
CA SER A 108 -11.05 -5.97 11.38
C SER A 108 -11.71 -5.63 10.05
N ALA A 109 -11.53 -6.50 9.06
CA ALA A 109 -12.25 -6.42 7.79
C ALA A 109 -12.83 -7.78 7.43
N ASN A 110 -14.07 -7.80 6.99
CA ASN A 110 -14.79 -9.01 6.68
C ASN A 110 -15.54 -8.88 5.35
N ILE A 111 -15.72 -10.01 4.69
CA ILE A 111 -16.52 -10.14 3.48
C ILE A 111 -17.90 -10.63 3.88
N VAL A 112 -18.92 -10.01 3.34
CA VAL A 112 -20.33 -10.43 3.46
C VAL A 112 -20.69 -11.18 2.20
N TYR A 113 -21.23 -12.37 2.37
CA TYR A 113 -21.67 -13.20 1.27
C TYR A 113 -23.19 -13.20 1.13
N GLU A 114 -23.67 -13.49 -0.05
CA GLU A 114 -25.12 -13.65 -0.27
C GLU A 114 -25.73 -14.65 0.71
N GLY A 115 -26.88 -14.26 1.27
CA GLY A 115 -27.60 -15.05 2.26
C GLY A 115 -27.12 -14.88 3.69
N ASP A 116 -26.01 -14.19 3.95
CA ASP A 116 -25.66 -13.78 5.31
C ASP A 116 -26.71 -12.79 5.84
N THR A 117 -26.88 -12.76 7.14
CA THR A 117 -27.64 -11.67 7.77
C THR A 117 -26.70 -10.49 7.96
N PHE A 118 -26.93 -9.42 7.23
CA PHE A 118 -26.11 -8.21 7.29
C PHE A 118 -27.02 -6.98 7.40
N ASP A 119 -26.85 -6.23 8.48
CA ASP A 119 -27.60 -5.01 8.76
C ASP A 119 -26.64 -3.90 9.17
N VAL A 120 -26.87 -2.69 8.64
CA VAL A 120 -26.01 -1.54 8.84
C VAL A 120 -26.85 -0.32 9.15
N ASN A 121 -26.64 0.25 10.33
CA ASN A 121 -27.23 1.51 10.75
C ASN A 121 -26.13 2.58 10.76
N TYR A 122 -26.39 3.70 10.09
CA TYR A 122 -25.56 4.90 10.15
C TYR A 122 -26.15 5.94 11.09
N GLY A 123 -25.41 6.99 11.37
CA GLY A 123 -25.85 8.09 12.23
C GLY A 123 -25.25 8.03 13.62
N THR A 124 -25.93 8.62 14.61
CA THR A 124 -25.42 8.75 15.99
C THR A 124 -25.36 7.42 16.76
N SER A 125 -26.15 6.42 16.34
CA SER A 125 -26.16 5.06 16.90
C SER A 125 -25.65 4.07 15.83
N ALA A 126 -24.51 4.38 15.24
CA ALA A 126 -23.95 3.62 14.14
C ALA A 126 -23.58 2.19 14.58
N GLU A 127 -24.07 1.16 13.85
CA GLU A 127 -23.89 -0.24 14.19
C GLU A 127 -23.80 -1.11 12.93
N ILE A 128 -23.00 -2.17 13.00
CA ILE A 128 -22.98 -3.27 12.03
C ILE A 128 -23.32 -4.57 12.74
N ILE A 129 -24.29 -5.29 12.20
CA ILE A 129 -24.63 -6.66 12.60
C ILE A 129 -24.33 -7.57 11.43
N HIS A 130 -23.40 -8.53 11.61
CA HIS A 130 -23.07 -9.53 10.61
C HIS A 130 -23.14 -10.93 11.24
N LYS A 131 -24.02 -11.77 10.70
CA LYS A 131 -24.18 -13.17 11.09
C LYS A 131 -23.98 -14.05 9.84
N PRO A 132 -22.76 -14.57 9.63
CA PRO A 132 -22.45 -15.37 8.46
C PRO A 132 -23.21 -16.70 8.48
N LYS A 133 -23.72 -17.10 7.34
CA LYS A 133 -24.46 -18.39 7.17
C LYS A 133 -23.61 -19.46 6.48
N PHE A 134 -22.45 -19.07 5.91
CA PHE A 134 -21.50 -19.96 5.22
C PHE A 134 -22.11 -20.79 4.07
N LYS A 135 -23.15 -20.28 3.42
CA LYS A 135 -23.89 -20.99 2.37
C LYS A 135 -23.51 -20.58 0.95
N SER A 136 -23.03 -19.36 0.77
CA SER A 136 -22.65 -18.80 -0.53
C SER A 136 -21.17 -18.41 -0.57
N LYS A 137 -20.62 -18.35 -1.78
CA LYS A 137 -19.31 -17.77 -2.07
C LYS A 137 -19.43 -16.47 -2.87
N VAL A 138 -20.66 -16.05 -3.20
CA VAL A 138 -20.91 -14.81 -3.93
C VAL A 138 -20.82 -13.64 -2.95
N ILE A 139 -19.91 -12.73 -3.23
CA ILE A 139 -19.65 -11.57 -2.39
C ILE A 139 -20.75 -10.52 -2.62
N GLN A 140 -21.34 -10.03 -1.54
CA GLN A 140 -22.31 -8.94 -1.55
C GLN A 140 -21.65 -7.60 -1.29
N CYS A 141 -20.86 -7.52 -0.22
CA CYS A 141 -20.12 -6.32 0.17
C CYS A 141 -18.92 -6.70 1.04
N VAL A 142 -18.10 -5.71 1.34
CA VAL A 142 -16.96 -5.84 2.26
C VAL A 142 -17.00 -4.68 3.23
N TYR A 143 -16.71 -4.94 4.51
CA TYR A 143 -16.68 -3.88 5.52
C TYR A 143 -15.43 -3.97 6.39
N ALA A 144 -15.06 -2.85 6.96
CA ALA A 144 -14.02 -2.76 7.98
C ALA A 144 -14.53 -1.98 9.20
N VAL A 145 -14.08 -2.40 10.37
CA VAL A 145 -14.41 -1.77 11.66
C VAL A 145 -13.12 -1.48 12.39
N ALA A 146 -12.96 -0.24 12.86
CA ALA A 146 -11.92 0.17 13.79
C ALA A 146 -12.53 0.43 15.17
N VAL A 147 -11.90 -0.13 16.19
CA VAL A 147 -12.22 0.14 17.61
C VAL A 147 -11.22 1.20 18.09
N LEU A 148 -11.73 2.37 18.47
CA LEU A 148 -10.92 3.48 18.96
C LEU A 148 -10.67 3.35 20.47
N LYS A 149 -9.56 3.93 20.93
CA LYS A 149 -9.25 4.01 22.34
C LYS A 149 -10.20 5.01 23.03
N GLY A 150 -10.85 4.59 24.10
CA GLY A 150 -11.88 5.36 24.82
C GLY A 150 -13.23 4.67 24.75
N GLU A 151 -14.31 5.35 25.10
CA GLU A 151 -15.65 4.81 25.33
C GLU A 151 -16.28 4.00 24.20
N ASN A 152 -15.76 2.79 23.91
CA ASN A 152 -16.33 1.82 22.94
C ASN A 152 -16.70 2.41 21.56
N TYR A 153 -16.10 3.55 21.19
CA TYR A 153 -16.39 4.18 19.91
C TYR A 153 -15.84 3.32 18.76
N LYS A 154 -16.72 2.97 17.84
CA LYS A 154 -16.38 2.21 16.64
C LYS A 154 -16.59 3.09 15.41
N GLN A 155 -15.61 3.10 14.55
CA GLN A 155 -15.71 3.69 13.22
C GLN A 155 -15.75 2.53 12.22
N PHE A 156 -16.62 2.60 11.24
CA PHE A 156 -16.67 1.56 10.21
C PHE A 156 -16.90 2.15 8.81
N GLU A 157 -16.59 1.35 7.83
CA GLU A 157 -16.80 1.62 6.42
C GLU A 157 -17.31 0.36 5.75
N VAL A 158 -18.25 0.52 4.82
CA VAL A 158 -18.82 -0.56 4.02
C VAL A 158 -18.65 -0.21 2.54
N MET A 159 -18.22 -1.17 1.75
CA MET A 159 -18.11 -1.03 0.30
C MET A 159 -18.88 -2.14 -0.39
N THR A 160 -19.71 -1.77 -1.35
CA THR A 160 -20.41 -2.73 -2.21
C THR A 160 -19.44 -3.44 -3.14
N LEU A 161 -19.86 -4.58 -3.69
CA LEU A 161 -19.06 -5.28 -4.70
C LEU A 161 -18.76 -4.39 -5.91
N ASP A 162 -19.74 -3.57 -6.34
CA ASP A 162 -19.56 -2.66 -7.48
C ASP A 162 -18.48 -1.62 -7.23
N GLU A 163 -18.47 -0.98 -6.05
CA GLU A 163 -17.43 -0.03 -5.66
C GLU A 163 -16.04 -0.68 -5.63
N ILE A 164 -15.94 -1.94 -5.16
CA ILE A 164 -14.68 -2.69 -5.19
C ILE A 164 -14.24 -2.97 -6.63
N ASN A 165 -15.17 -3.38 -7.50
CA ASN A 165 -14.90 -3.65 -8.91
C ASN A 165 -14.46 -2.39 -9.66
N GLU A 166 -15.02 -1.22 -9.36
CA GLU A 166 -14.57 0.05 -9.94
C GLU A 166 -13.10 0.35 -9.59
N ILE A 167 -12.69 0.09 -8.33
CA ILE A 167 -11.31 0.27 -7.91
C ILE A 167 -10.40 -0.78 -8.56
N MET A 168 -10.83 -2.03 -8.63
CA MET A 168 -10.10 -3.09 -9.33
C MET A 168 -9.84 -2.72 -10.79
N ALA A 169 -10.86 -2.20 -11.49
CA ALA A 169 -10.75 -1.80 -12.89
C ALA A 169 -9.75 -0.65 -13.13
N LYS A 170 -9.52 0.20 -12.14
CA LYS A 170 -8.53 1.29 -12.21
C LYS A 170 -7.10 0.79 -11.97
N SER A 171 -6.91 -0.36 -11.33
CA SER A 171 -5.59 -0.91 -10.99
C SER A 171 -4.78 -1.28 -12.24
N GLU A 172 -3.56 -0.78 -12.35
CA GLU A 172 -2.67 -1.05 -13.48
C GLU A 172 -2.36 -2.55 -13.64
N GLY A 173 -2.17 -3.28 -12.54
CA GLY A 173 -1.97 -4.72 -12.57
C GLY A 173 -3.18 -5.48 -13.15
N HIS A 174 -4.42 -5.02 -12.84
CA HIS A 174 -5.62 -5.60 -13.39
C HIS A 174 -5.81 -5.24 -14.87
N LYS A 175 -5.54 -3.98 -15.25
CA LYS A 175 -5.56 -3.55 -16.65
C LYS A 175 -4.56 -4.33 -17.51
N ALA A 176 -3.35 -4.56 -17.01
CA ALA A 176 -2.34 -5.35 -17.71
C ALA A 176 -2.80 -6.82 -17.89
N PHE A 177 -3.45 -7.40 -16.89
CA PHE A 177 -4.03 -8.74 -16.96
C PHE A 177 -5.17 -8.82 -17.98
N THR A 178 -6.14 -7.90 -17.92
CA THR A 178 -7.27 -7.86 -18.87
C THR A 178 -6.81 -7.62 -20.32
N ALA A 179 -5.72 -6.86 -20.49
CA ALA A 179 -5.10 -6.64 -21.80
C ALA A 179 -4.22 -7.82 -22.27
N GLY A 180 -4.15 -8.93 -21.52
CA GLY A 180 -3.34 -10.11 -21.86
C GLY A 180 -1.82 -9.91 -21.75
N LYS A 181 -1.37 -8.81 -21.15
CA LYS A 181 0.07 -8.50 -20.97
C LYS A 181 0.70 -9.30 -19.83
N THR A 182 -0.08 -9.75 -18.86
CA THR A 182 0.34 -10.58 -17.73
C THR A 182 -0.53 -11.81 -17.61
N LYS A 183 0.03 -12.91 -17.06
CA LYS A 183 -0.70 -14.18 -16.88
C LYS A 183 -1.57 -14.23 -15.63
N SER A 184 -1.34 -13.32 -14.70
CA SER A 184 -2.07 -13.26 -13.42
C SER A 184 -2.21 -11.80 -12.97
N SER A 185 -3.15 -11.56 -12.07
CA SER A 185 -3.33 -10.30 -11.37
C SER A 185 -3.63 -10.62 -9.91
N ILE A 186 -3.05 -9.86 -8.99
CA ILE A 186 -3.32 -10.04 -7.56
C ILE A 186 -4.81 -9.89 -7.23
N TRP A 187 -5.53 -9.06 -7.99
CA TRP A 187 -6.98 -8.95 -7.90
C TRP A 187 -7.70 -10.23 -8.32
N ASN A 188 -7.22 -10.89 -9.36
CA ASN A 188 -7.81 -12.14 -9.83
C ASN A 188 -7.51 -13.30 -8.87
N ASP A 189 -6.28 -13.38 -8.38
CA ASP A 189 -5.81 -14.51 -7.59
C ASP A 189 -6.20 -14.41 -6.12
N HIS A 190 -6.34 -13.16 -5.60
CA HIS A 190 -6.57 -12.85 -4.18
C HIS A 190 -7.62 -11.75 -3.98
N PHE A 191 -8.74 -11.84 -4.69
CA PHE A 191 -9.80 -10.81 -4.67
C PHE A 191 -10.23 -10.43 -3.25
N GLY A 192 -10.49 -11.40 -2.38
CA GLY A 192 -10.94 -11.15 -1.01
C GLY A 192 -9.96 -10.34 -0.18
N GLU A 193 -8.65 -10.60 -0.32
CA GLU A 193 -7.61 -9.86 0.40
C GLU A 193 -7.45 -8.44 -0.15
N MET A 194 -7.58 -8.27 -1.47
CA MET A 194 -7.56 -6.94 -2.10
C MET A 194 -8.79 -6.12 -1.73
N ALA A 195 -9.96 -6.74 -1.65
CA ALA A 195 -11.19 -6.10 -1.20
C ALA A 195 -11.09 -5.62 0.25
N LYS A 196 -10.56 -6.46 1.16
CA LYS A 196 -10.28 -6.08 2.56
C LYS A 196 -9.27 -4.92 2.64
N LYS A 197 -8.18 -4.98 1.86
CA LYS A 197 -7.19 -3.90 1.76
C LYS A 197 -7.87 -2.59 1.36
N THR A 198 -8.75 -2.64 0.37
CA THR A 198 -9.44 -1.48 -0.17
C THR A 198 -10.37 -0.82 0.85
N VAL A 199 -11.20 -1.59 1.54
CA VAL A 199 -12.11 -1.04 2.55
C VAL A 199 -11.37 -0.50 3.77
N ILE A 200 -10.25 -1.13 4.20
CA ILE A 200 -9.39 -0.61 5.28
C ILE A 200 -8.77 0.74 4.87
N LYS A 201 -8.29 0.85 3.63
CA LYS A 201 -7.76 2.10 3.08
C LYS A 201 -8.82 3.20 3.04
N ARG A 202 -10.08 2.85 2.71
CA ARG A 202 -11.20 3.80 2.73
C ARG A 202 -11.54 4.23 4.17
N LEU A 203 -11.66 3.30 5.10
CA LEU A 203 -11.90 3.56 6.52
C LEU A 203 -10.84 4.50 7.12
N PHE A 204 -9.58 4.33 6.73
CA PHE A 204 -8.47 5.14 7.18
C PHE A 204 -8.70 6.65 7.03
N LYS A 205 -9.41 7.10 6.00
CA LYS A 205 -9.69 8.53 5.76
C LYS A 205 -10.44 9.20 6.90
N TYR A 206 -11.20 8.42 7.66
CA TYR A 206 -12.06 8.86 8.75
C TYR A 206 -11.49 8.64 10.15
N LEU A 207 -10.34 7.95 10.24
CA LEU A 207 -9.72 7.66 11.53
C LEU A 207 -8.99 8.89 12.11
N PRO A 208 -8.92 9.01 13.45
CA PRO A 208 -8.20 10.11 14.10
C PRO A 208 -6.72 10.14 13.68
N LYS A 209 -6.25 11.31 13.27
CA LYS A 209 -4.87 11.56 12.88
C LYS A 209 -4.11 12.11 14.08
N THR A 210 -3.25 11.30 14.66
CA THR A 210 -2.38 11.69 15.78
C THR A 210 -0.99 12.06 15.27
N ASP A 211 -0.12 12.65 16.12
CA ASP A 211 1.26 13.00 15.78
C ASP A 211 2.08 11.77 15.31
N LYS A 212 1.72 10.57 15.79
CA LYS A 212 2.34 9.31 15.35
C LYS A 212 1.86 8.82 13.98
N PHE A 213 0.94 9.56 13.37
CA PHE A 213 0.28 9.21 12.14
C PHE A 213 1.19 9.32 10.90
N GLU A 214 2.29 10.07 10.97
CA GLU A 214 3.16 10.37 9.81
C GLU A 214 3.64 9.11 9.08
N LYS A 215 4.14 8.11 9.82
CA LYS A 215 4.58 6.83 9.23
C LYS A 215 3.44 6.09 8.52
N THR A 216 2.24 6.17 9.08
CA THR A 216 1.04 5.58 8.51
C THR A 216 0.62 6.31 7.24
N ALA A 217 0.68 7.63 7.25
CA ALA A 217 0.40 8.46 6.07
C ALA A 217 1.38 8.17 4.92
N GLN A 218 2.68 8.07 5.21
CA GLN A 218 3.69 7.68 4.22
C GLN A 218 3.41 6.31 3.62
N SER A 219 3.03 5.32 4.46
CA SER A 219 2.68 3.98 3.99
C SER A 219 1.45 3.96 3.09
N ILE A 220 0.46 4.81 3.38
CA ILE A 220 -0.74 4.93 2.56
C ILE A 220 -0.43 5.65 1.26
N ALA A 221 0.41 6.68 1.30
CA ALA A 221 0.90 7.35 0.09
C ALA A 221 1.60 6.36 -0.87
N LEU A 222 2.32 5.37 -0.36
CA LEU A 222 2.90 4.30 -1.18
C LEU A 222 1.85 3.38 -1.83
N LEU A 223 0.63 3.32 -1.28
CA LEU A 223 -0.48 2.53 -1.82
C LEU A 223 -1.35 3.30 -2.82
N ASP A 224 -1.33 4.62 -2.76
CA ASP A 224 -2.09 5.45 -3.68
C ASP A 224 -1.33 5.54 -5.00
N GLU A 225 -1.75 4.74 -5.98
CA GLU A 225 -1.31 4.89 -7.37
C GLU A 225 -1.63 6.29 -7.89
N ASP A 226 -2.65 6.96 -7.33
CA ASP A 226 -3.01 8.35 -7.61
C ASP A 226 -2.02 9.37 -7.01
N TYR A 227 -1.16 8.98 -6.04
CA TYR A 227 -0.06 9.78 -5.49
C TYR A 227 1.26 9.63 -6.27
N ILE A 228 1.37 8.60 -7.08
CA ILE A 228 2.38 8.58 -8.13
C ILE A 228 1.82 9.47 -9.23
N ILE A 229 2.27 10.71 -9.25
CA ILE A 229 1.99 11.63 -10.35
C ILE A 229 2.25 10.83 -11.62
N SER A 230 1.22 10.58 -12.41
CA SER A 230 1.38 9.84 -13.67
C SER A 230 2.29 10.66 -14.57
N ASP A 231 3.06 10.00 -15.44
CA ASP A 231 3.92 10.70 -16.39
C ASP A 231 3.13 11.77 -17.16
N GLY A 232 1.85 11.51 -17.50
CA GLY A 232 0.98 12.51 -18.12
C GLY A 232 0.62 13.69 -17.22
N GLN A 233 0.58 13.51 -15.90
CA GLN A 233 0.43 14.62 -14.94
C GLN A 233 1.72 15.39 -14.78
N ILE A 234 2.88 14.71 -14.81
CA ILE A 234 4.19 15.36 -14.83
C ILE A 234 4.32 16.19 -16.10
N ASP A 235 4.03 15.62 -17.27
CA ASP A 235 4.07 16.33 -18.56
C ASP A 235 3.14 17.57 -18.56
N TYR A 236 1.95 17.43 -17.93
CA TYR A 236 1.02 18.54 -17.78
C TYR A 236 1.56 19.62 -16.81
N LEU A 237 2.14 19.23 -15.67
CA LEU A 237 2.75 20.17 -14.74
C LEU A 237 3.96 20.89 -15.36
N VAL A 238 4.81 20.15 -16.07
CA VAL A 238 5.93 20.73 -16.84
C VAL A 238 5.39 21.74 -17.85
N SER A 239 4.37 21.38 -18.62
CA SER A 239 3.77 22.30 -19.59
C SER A 239 3.16 23.55 -18.93
N LEU A 240 2.59 23.42 -17.73
CA LEU A 240 2.09 24.56 -16.96
C LEU A 240 3.24 25.48 -16.53
N ILE A 241 4.35 24.90 -16.02
CA ILE A 241 5.55 25.66 -15.60
C ILE A 241 6.18 26.37 -16.81
N GLU A 242 6.30 25.69 -17.94
CA GLU A 242 6.84 26.26 -19.18
C GLU A 242 6.00 27.45 -19.67
N ASN A 243 4.68 27.40 -19.49
CA ASN A 243 3.75 28.48 -19.89
C ASN A 243 3.61 29.59 -18.84
N THR A 244 4.36 29.53 -17.72
CA THR A 244 4.37 30.62 -16.74
C THR A 244 5.23 31.79 -17.23
N GLY A 245 5.06 32.98 -16.62
CA GLY A 245 5.90 34.14 -16.86
C GLY A 245 7.25 34.12 -16.09
N TYR A 246 7.65 32.98 -15.48
CA TYR A 246 8.93 32.84 -14.80
C TYR A 246 10.10 32.83 -15.80
N ASP A 247 11.29 33.28 -15.33
CA ASP A 247 12.53 33.16 -16.09
C ASP A 247 12.97 31.69 -16.23
N ASP A 248 13.84 31.42 -17.20
CA ASP A 248 14.24 30.04 -17.55
C ASP A 248 14.98 29.33 -16.40
N ASP A 249 15.76 30.05 -15.59
CA ASP A 249 16.47 29.47 -14.44
C ASP A 249 15.47 29.02 -13.36
N THR A 250 14.45 29.83 -13.08
CA THR A 250 13.37 29.51 -12.15
C THR A 250 12.55 28.32 -12.66
N LYS A 251 12.24 28.23 -13.96
CA LYS A 251 11.55 27.10 -14.56
C LYS A 251 12.32 25.80 -14.41
N GLN A 252 13.63 25.83 -14.66
CA GLN A 252 14.50 24.65 -14.49
C GLN A 252 14.56 24.16 -13.04
N ILE A 253 14.54 25.06 -12.06
CA ILE A 253 14.51 24.69 -10.62
C ILE A 253 13.18 24.02 -10.24
N LEU A 254 12.07 24.44 -10.84
CA LEU A 254 10.74 23.88 -10.56
C LEU A 254 10.47 22.54 -11.26
N ILE A 255 11.18 22.24 -12.36
CA ILE A 255 11.04 20.99 -13.14
C ILE A 255 11.98 19.89 -12.61
N ASN A 256 13.09 20.23 -11.99
CA ASN A 256 14.07 19.29 -11.42
C ASN A 256 13.74 18.95 -9.95
#